data_9e91ee16a1484ede4e5afe52e2388543
#
_entry.id   9e91ee16a1484ede4e5afe52e2388543
#
_cell.length_a   1.000
_cell.length_b   1.000
_cell.length_c   1.000
_cell.angle_alpha   90.00
_cell.angle_beta   90.00
_cell.angle_gamma   90.00
#
_symmetry.space_group_name_H-M   'P 1'
#
loop_
_entity.id
_entity.type
_entity.pdbx_description
1 polymer ?
#
loop_
_entity_poly.entity_id
_entity_poly.type
_entity_poly.pdbx_seq_one_letter_code
_entity_poly.pdbx_strand_id
1 'polypeptide(L)' 'MKFTPLSIPDVLLIEPDVFEDARGFFFESFREDIFKKLTSLNVSFVQDNHSKSSQGVLRGLHYQIPPHAQGKL' A
#
# COMPACT_ATOMS: atom_id res chain seq x y z
N MET A 1 8.23 10.56 0.27
CA MET A 1 7.82 9.14 0.24
C MET A 1 8.99 8.30 -0.21
N LYS A 2 9.28 7.24 0.51
CA LYS A 2 10.42 6.36 0.26
C LYS A 2 9.92 4.96 -0.11
N PHE A 3 10.49 4.38 -1.18
CA PHE A 3 10.16 3.03 -1.65
C PHE A 3 11.41 2.17 -1.56
N THR A 4 11.33 1.07 -0.82
CA THR A 4 12.46 0.18 -0.58
C THR A 4 12.08 -1.25 -0.96
N PRO A 5 12.77 -1.89 -1.95
CA PRO A 5 12.59 -3.31 -2.22
C PRO A 5 13.01 -4.15 -1.01
N LEU A 6 12.25 -5.18 -0.70
CA LEU A 6 12.55 -6.11 0.38
C LEU A 6 13.35 -7.32 -0.14
N SER A 7 13.53 -8.33 0.72
CA SER A 7 14.24 -9.57 0.35
C SER A 7 13.60 -10.31 -0.82
N ILE A 8 12.27 -10.18 -0.96
CA ILE A 8 11.56 -10.52 -2.18
C ILE A 8 11.42 -9.21 -2.95
N PRO A 9 12.19 -8.97 -4.05
CA PRO A 9 12.29 -7.63 -4.64
C PRO A 9 11.00 -7.09 -5.26
N ASP A 10 10.02 -7.96 -5.55
CA ASP A 10 8.71 -7.54 -6.02
C ASP A 10 7.83 -6.99 -4.89
N VAL A 11 8.25 -7.14 -3.63
CA VAL A 11 7.57 -6.58 -2.47
C VAL A 11 8.29 -5.28 -2.08
N LEU A 12 7.56 -4.19 -2.08
CA LEU A 12 8.09 -2.86 -1.77
C LEU A 12 7.58 -2.38 -0.40
N LEU A 13 8.48 -1.87 0.41
CA LEU A 13 8.13 -1.12 1.61
C LEU A 13 7.98 0.35 1.21
N ILE A 14 6.82 0.92 1.50
CA ILE A 14 6.52 2.32 1.20
C ILE A 14 6.43 3.09 2.51
N GLU A 15 7.28 4.10 2.66
CA GLU A 15 7.33 4.94 3.85
C GLU A 15 6.93 6.37 3.48
N PRO A 16 5.75 6.84 3.90
CA PRO A 16 5.34 8.21 3.65
C PRO A 16 6.09 9.20 4.56
N ASP A 17 6.16 10.45 4.12
CA ASP A 17 6.62 11.54 4.96
C ASP A 17 5.50 11.94 5.92
N VAL A 18 5.75 11.84 7.21
CA VAL A 18 4.77 12.13 8.25
C VAL A 18 5.08 13.51 8.87
N PHE A 19 4.08 14.37 8.90
CA PHE A 19 4.16 15.72 9.46
C PHE A 19 3.39 15.78 10.77
N GLU A 20 4.07 16.03 11.87
CA GLU A 20 3.50 16.10 13.21
C GLU A 20 3.39 17.51 13.72
N ASP A 21 2.31 17.82 14.44
CA ASP A 21 2.12 19.06 15.19
C ASP A 21 1.24 18.81 16.42
N ALA A 22 0.87 19.89 17.14
CA ALA A 22 0.06 19.76 18.36
C ALA A 22 -1.33 19.15 18.13
N ARG A 23 -1.82 19.12 16.90
CA ARG A 23 -3.12 18.53 16.55
C ARG A 23 -3.04 17.03 16.26
N GLY A 24 -1.84 16.46 16.12
CA GLY A 24 -1.60 15.07 15.75
C GLY A 24 -0.64 14.95 14.57
N PHE A 25 -0.99 14.15 13.57
CA PHE A 25 -0.13 13.96 12.41
C PHE A 25 -0.94 14.05 11.10
N PHE A 26 -0.19 14.32 10.03
CA PHE A 26 -0.71 14.30 8.67
C PHE A 26 0.32 13.62 7.77
N PHE A 27 -0.14 12.79 6.85
CA PHE A 27 0.71 12.27 5.77
C PHE A 27 -0.14 11.97 4.54
N GLU A 28 0.52 12.00 3.39
CA GLU A 28 -0.06 11.57 2.12
C GLU A 28 0.12 10.07 1.99
N SER A 29 -0.97 9.31 2.07
CA SER A 29 -0.93 7.84 2.09
C SER A 29 -0.75 7.23 0.71
N PHE A 30 -1.25 7.90 -0.34
CA PHE A 30 -1.14 7.45 -1.71
C PHE A 30 -1.23 8.63 -2.67
N ARG A 31 -0.40 8.55 -3.72
CA ARG A 31 -0.43 9.50 -4.83
C ARG A 31 -0.03 8.76 -6.10
N GLU A 32 -0.92 8.73 -7.08
CA GLU A 32 -0.75 7.89 -8.28
C GLU A 32 0.47 8.27 -9.11
N ASP A 33 0.71 9.55 -9.33
CA ASP A 33 1.86 10.02 -10.13
C ASP A 33 3.20 9.63 -9.50
N ILE A 34 3.33 9.79 -8.18
CA ILE A 34 4.54 9.41 -7.44
C ILE A 34 4.70 7.89 -7.43
N PHE A 35 3.62 7.15 -7.21
CA PHE A 35 3.64 5.70 -7.24
C PHE A 35 4.14 5.16 -8.57
N LYS A 36 3.58 5.64 -9.68
CA LYS A 36 4.00 5.23 -11.03
C LYS A 36 5.46 5.59 -11.33
N LYS A 37 5.89 6.77 -10.90
CA LYS A 37 7.27 7.22 -11.09
C LYS A 37 8.28 6.35 -10.34
N LEU A 38 8.00 6.02 -9.07
CA LEU A 38 8.95 5.31 -8.22
C LEU A 38 8.93 3.79 -8.41
N THR A 39 7.82 3.23 -8.85
CA THR A 39 7.71 1.79 -9.10
C THR A 39 7.88 1.41 -10.57
N SER A 40 7.77 2.36 -11.49
CA SER A 40 7.71 2.14 -12.94
C SER A 40 6.53 1.26 -13.37
N LEU A 41 5.53 1.10 -12.52
CA LEU A 41 4.34 0.32 -12.82
C LEU A 41 3.25 1.23 -13.38
N ASN A 42 2.61 0.81 -14.46
CA ASN A 42 1.49 1.53 -15.06
C ASN A 42 0.17 0.87 -14.64
N VAL A 43 -0.12 0.95 -13.36
CA VAL A 43 -1.35 0.42 -12.77
C VAL A 43 -2.16 1.54 -12.13
N SER A 44 -3.49 1.38 -12.12
CA SER A 44 -4.40 2.29 -11.42
C SER A 44 -5.16 1.52 -10.36
N PHE A 45 -5.19 2.06 -9.16
CA PHE A 45 -5.99 1.51 -8.08
C PHE A 45 -7.35 2.20 -8.10
N VAL A 46 -8.41 1.41 -8.20
CA VAL A 46 -9.78 1.91 -8.42
C VAL A 46 -10.71 1.62 -7.26
N GLN A 47 -10.21 0.96 -6.22
CA GLN A 47 -11.00 0.59 -5.04
C GLN A 47 -10.10 0.52 -3.82
N ASP A 48 -10.55 1.17 -2.74
CA ASP A 48 -9.95 1.07 -1.42
C ASP A 48 -10.87 0.31 -0.48
N ASN A 49 -10.29 -0.58 0.32
CA ASN A 49 -11.00 -1.27 1.38
C ASN A 49 -10.29 -1.05 2.70
N HIS A 50 -11.06 -0.83 3.75
CA HIS A 50 -10.53 -0.65 5.09
C HIS A 50 -11.18 -1.67 6.02
N SER A 51 -10.36 -2.37 6.80
CA SER A 51 -10.87 -3.30 7.80
C SER A 51 -10.16 -3.09 9.13
N LYS A 52 -10.88 -3.36 10.20
CA LYS A 52 -10.35 -3.39 11.57
C LYS A 52 -10.79 -4.68 12.21
N SER A 53 -9.87 -5.38 12.87
CA SER A 53 -10.17 -6.64 13.56
C SER A 53 -9.92 -6.51 15.06
N SER A 54 -10.70 -7.25 15.84
CA SER A 54 -10.43 -7.43 17.26
C SER A 54 -9.20 -8.30 17.47
N GLN A 55 -8.63 -8.27 18.67
CA GLN A 55 -7.53 -9.15 19.03
C GLN A 55 -7.88 -10.61 18.78
N GLY A 56 -6.94 -11.39 18.24
CA GLY A 56 -7.09 -12.82 18.02
C GLY A 56 -7.81 -13.20 16.71
N VAL A 57 -8.26 -12.22 15.92
CA VAL A 57 -8.89 -12.49 14.62
C VAL A 57 -7.81 -12.68 13.54
N LEU A 58 -7.91 -13.77 12.79
CA LEU A 58 -7.08 -14.05 11.63
C LEU A 58 -7.91 -13.84 10.36
N ARG A 59 -7.36 -13.08 9.41
CA ARG A 59 -7.90 -12.89 8.06
C ARG A 59 -6.86 -13.34 7.07
N GLY A 60 -7.09 -14.42 6.37
CA GLY A 60 -6.18 -14.96 5.38
C GLY A 60 -6.24 -16.48 5.34
N LEU A 61 -5.54 -17.13 4.42
CA LEU A 61 -4.84 -16.49 3.29
C LEU A 61 -5.82 -16.31 2.14
N HIS A 62 -5.75 -15.16 1.46
CA HIS A 62 -6.63 -14.85 0.33
C HIS A 62 -5.80 -14.42 -0.87
N TYR A 63 -6.15 -14.91 -2.05
CA TYR A 63 -5.52 -14.51 -3.30
C TYR A 63 -6.50 -14.63 -4.47
N GLN A 64 -6.18 -13.98 -5.55
CA GLN A 64 -6.93 -14.05 -6.81
C GLN A 64 -6.11 -14.79 -7.85
N ILE A 65 -6.80 -15.60 -8.67
CA ILE A 65 -6.16 -16.32 -9.76
C ILE A 65 -6.54 -15.69 -11.11
N PRO A 66 -5.72 -15.88 -12.15
CA PRO A 66 -6.08 -15.42 -13.49
C PRO A 66 -7.43 -15.98 -13.94
N PRO A 67 -8.29 -15.19 -14.65
CA PRO A 67 -8.02 -13.85 -15.17
C PRO A 67 -8.34 -12.71 -14.20
N HIS A 68 -8.59 -12.98 -12.93
CA HIS A 68 -9.02 -11.99 -11.94
C HIS A 68 -7.90 -11.55 -10.98
N ALA A 69 -6.65 -11.65 -11.40
CA ALA A 69 -5.51 -11.21 -10.59
C ALA A 69 -5.64 -9.75 -10.19
N GLN A 70 -5.24 -9.42 -8.95
CA GLN A 70 -5.33 -8.07 -8.40
C GLN A 70 -3.97 -7.63 -7.86
N GLY A 71 -3.58 -6.41 -8.20
CA GLY A 71 -2.50 -5.73 -7.50
C GLY A 71 -2.95 -5.31 -6.10
N LYS A 72 -2.03 -5.30 -5.13
CA LYS A 72 -2.29 -4.88 -3.75
C LYS A 72 -1.29 -3.82 -3.34
N LEU A 73 -1.80 -2.77 -2.68
CA LEU A 73 -1.02 -1.70 -2.08
C LEU A 73 -1.39 -1.58 -0.61
#